data_fcfcd0dff85a03b1d0eee5c1c957457f
#
_entry.id   fcfcd0dff85a03b1d0eee5c1c957457f
#
_cell.length_a   1.000
_cell.length_b   1.000
_cell.length_c   1.000
_cell.angle_alpha   90.00
_cell.angle_beta   90.00
_cell.angle_gamma   90.00
#
_symmetry.space_group_name_H-M   'P 1'
#
loop_
_entity.id
_entity.type
_entity.pdbx_description
1 polymer ?
#
loop_
_entity_poly.entity_id
_entity_poly.type
_entity_poly.pdbx_seq_one_letter_code
_entity_poly.pdbx_strand_id
1 'polypeptide(L)'
;MSSSSPPGPLTGARLAIGTIAVSLAMFMNVLDSSIANVAIPTISGDLGVSVDEGTWVITIFAAANAVSIPLTGWLTQRFGQVRLFVTSILLFVFASWLCGIAPNLPTLLAARILQGAVAGPLAPLSQALLLGAWPRQKSATALALWSMTALVGPIAGPSLGGWITYDYNWSWIFYINIPVGFFAAAVTWIVFRDRESATRRLPIDTVGLLLLVLWVASLQIMLDKGKDLDWFNSPVIVALGIVALVGFAFFLVWELTEANPIVDLRLFTQRNFAGGTIAISVAYGMFFGTLVLLPQWMQGYLGYRAIDSGLATAPLGIFAILLTPVMGRILPRTDPRYLATLAFVGFAVVFMMRTTFYSDVSHWDLVLPTLLQGIPMAMFFVPLTAIILSGLPPEKIPAAAGLSNFGRTFCGAVGTSLISNAWNDRTILHHVRLTEQASPGNPIFAQQLDSARSLLHLSPDSALAFFNTSVDS
;
A
#
# COMPACT_ATOMS: atom_id res chain seq x y z
N MET A 1 37.01 -21.26 11.32
CA MET A 1 35.67 -20.61 11.28
C MET A 1 34.75 -21.47 12.12
N SER A 2 34.46 -21.07 13.36
CA SER A 2 33.58 -21.81 14.26
C SER A 2 32.16 -21.79 13.71
N SER A 3 31.64 -22.94 13.38
CA SER A 3 30.23 -23.17 13.05
C SER A 3 29.39 -22.97 14.31
N SER A 4 29.12 -21.71 14.67
CA SER A 4 28.13 -21.46 15.69
C SER A 4 26.77 -21.88 15.12
N SER A 5 26.15 -22.88 15.75
CA SER A 5 24.77 -23.25 15.46
C SER A 5 23.89 -21.97 15.48
N PRO A 6 22.88 -21.87 14.57
CA PRO A 6 22.02 -20.71 14.53
C PRO A 6 21.40 -20.48 15.91
N PRO A 7 21.34 -19.23 16.39
CA PRO A 7 20.83 -18.93 17.72
C PRO A 7 19.37 -19.43 17.84
N GLY A 8 19.06 -20.15 18.93
CA GLY A 8 17.72 -20.69 19.19
C GLY A 8 16.64 -19.58 19.23
N PRO A 9 15.35 -19.91 19.19
CA PRO A 9 14.27 -18.92 19.23
C PRO A 9 14.33 -18.05 20.48
N LEU A 10 13.86 -16.80 20.38
CA LEU A 10 13.72 -15.92 21.55
C LEU A 10 12.56 -16.42 22.43
N THR A 11 12.64 -16.13 23.72
CA THR A 11 11.62 -16.52 24.71
C THR A 11 11.28 -15.38 25.66
N GLY A 12 10.12 -15.46 26.30
CA GLY A 12 9.70 -14.55 27.35
C GLY A 12 9.66 -13.07 26.92
N ALA A 13 10.10 -12.21 27.81
CA ALA A 13 10.05 -10.75 27.60
C ALA A 13 10.88 -10.30 26.39
N ARG A 14 12.03 -10.94 26.11
CA ARG A 14 12.85 -10.60 24.94
C ARG A 14 12.10 -10.82 23.62
N LEU A 15 11.33 -11.91 23.51
CA LEU A 15 10.50 -12.16 22.33
C LEU A 15 9.39 -11.11 22.19
N ALA A 16 8.69 -10.80 23.29
CA ALA A 16 7.60 -9.83 23.27
C ALA A 16 8.10 -8.42 22.89
N ILE A 17 9.13 -7.93 23.57
CA ILE A 17 9.67 -6.58 23.34
C ILE A 17 10.30 -6.48 21.94
N GLY A 18 11.04 -7.51 21.51
CA GLY A 18 11.59 -7.57 20.15
C GLY A 18 10.50 -7.57 19.07
N THR A 19 9.42 -8.33 19.29
CA THR A 19 8.25 -8.35 18.39
C THR A 19 7.61 -6.95 18.30
N ILE A 20 7.40 -6.29 19.44
CA ILE A 20 6.83 -4.93 19.48
C ILE A 20 7.74 -3.95 18.72
N ALA A 21 9.05 -3.95 18.96
CA ALA A 21 9.97 -3.03 18.32
C ALA A 21 10.00 -3.17 16.79
N VAL A 22 10.08 -4.42 16.31
CA VAL A 22 10.08 -4.72 14.87
C VAL A 22 8.72 -4.37 14.23
N SER A 23 7.62 -4.64 14.93
CA SER A 23 6.28 -4.28 14.48
C SER A 23 6.06 -2.76 14.46
N LEU A 24 6.59 -2.01 15.43
CA LEU A 24 6.52 -0.55 15.46
C LEU A 24 7.28 0.08 14.30
N ALA A 25 8.45 -0.44 13.92
CA ALA A 25 9.19 0.04 12.75
C ALA A 25 8.39 -0.17 11.45
N MET A 26 7.74 -1.32 11.31
CA MET A 26 6.85 -1.60 10.19
C MET A 26 5.62 -0.68 10.21
N PHE A 27 4.99 -0.50 11.36
CA PHE A 27 3.85 0.39 11.54
C PHE A 27 4.20 1.84 11.16
N MET A 28 5.35 2.34 11.64
CA MET A 28 5.86 3.66 11.31
C MET A 28 5.97 3.87 9.80
N ASN A 29 6.55 2.91 9.07
CA ASN A 29 6.68 2.98 7.62
C ASN A 29 5.31 3.01 6.90
N VAL A 30 4.38 2.15 7.32
CA VAL A 30 3.05 2.07 6.70
C VAL A 30 2.20 3.29 7.07
N LEU A 31 2.32 3.77 8.31
CA LEU A 31 1.64 4.98 8.77
C LEU A 31 2.11 6.21 7.99
N ASP A 32 3.43 6.39 7.82
CA ASP A 32 4.02 7.52 7.08
C ASP A 32 3.49 7.60 5.63
N SER A 33 3.35 6.45 4.97
CA SER A 33 2.80 6.38 3.62
C SER A 33 1.33 6.82 3.56
N SER A 34 0.56 6.56 4.62
CA SER A 34 -0.88 6.83 4.66
C SER A 34 -1.22 8.21 5.21
N ILE A 35 -0.47 8.67 6.21
CA ILE A 35 -0.71 9.93 6.92
C ILE A 35 -0.46 11.15 6.02
N ALA A 36 0.54 11.06 5.14
CA ALA A 36 0.89 12.14 4.22
C ALA A 36 -0.22 12.49 3.24
N ASN A 37 -1.05 11.51 2.83
CA ASN A 37 -2.13 11.73 1.86
C ASN A 37 -3.14 12.79 2.33
N VAL A 38 -3.46 12.81 3.62
CA VAL A 38 -4.45 13.75 4.19
C VAL A 38 -3.86 15.15 4.35
N ALA A 39 -2.54 15.25 4.49
CA ALA A 39 -1.84 16.50 4.72
C ALA A 39 -1.54 17.30 3.43
N ILE A 40 -1.72 16.72 2.23
CA ILE A 40 -1.35 17.36 0.96
C ILE A 40 -1.96 18.77 0.79
N PRO A 41 -3.26 19.01 1.02
CA PRO A 41 -3.81 20.37 0.85
C PRO A 41 -3.14 21.39 1.78
N THR A 42 -2.86 21.01 3.03
CA THR A 42 -2.20 21.88 4.01
C THR A 42 -0.73 22.13 3.65
N ILE A 43 0.01 21.07 3.25
CA ILE A 43 1.39 21.18 2.78
C ILE A 43 1.47 22.12 1.58
N SER A 44 0.58 21.95 0.60
CA SER A 44 0.53 22.78 -0.61
C SER A 44 0.25 24.24 -0.29
N GLY A 45 -0.73 24.50 0.61
CA GLY A 45 -1.06 25.85 1.06
C GLY A 45 0.11 26.54 1.76
N ASP A 46 0.75 25.85 2.72
CA ASP A 46 1.88 26.40 3.50
C ASP A 46 3.13 26.65 2.64
N LEU A 47 3.39 25.78 1.66
CA LEU A 47 4.55 25.91 0.77
C LEU A 47 4.25 26.81 -0.47
N GLY A 48 3.02 27.31 -0.62
CA GLY A 48 2.62 28.19 -1.71
C GLY A 48 2.64 27.53 -3.09
N VAL A 49 2.31 26.23 -3.17
CA VAL A 49 2.28 25.45 -4.40
C VAL A 49 0.85 24.92 -4.68
N SER A 50 0.59 24.48 -5.90
CA SER A 50 -0.69 23.84 -6.22
C SER A 50 -0.85 22.49 -5.51
N VAL A 51 -2.09 22.02 -5.33
CA VAL A 51 -2.36 20.69 -4.75
C VAL A 51 -1.75 19.59 -5.63
N ASP A 52 -1.79 19.75 -6.96
CA ASP A 52 -1.19 18.81 -7.91
C ASP A 52 0.33 18.71 -7.76
N GLU A 53 1.00 19.83 -7.51
CA GLU A 53 2.43 19.83 -7.17
C GLU A 53 2.68 19.16 -5.81
N GLY A 54 1.80 19.40 -4.83
CA GLY A 54 1.87 18.76 -3.51
C GLY A 54 1.77 17.24 -3.56
N THR A 55 1.05 16.66 -4.52
CA THR A 55 0.94 15.19 -4.65
C THR A 55 2.28 14.52 -4.94
N TRP A 56 3.28 15.25 -5.48
CA TRP A 56 4.63 14.73 -5.68
C TRP A 56 5.29 14.27 -4.37
N VAL A 57 4.89 14.81 -3.22
CA VAL A 57 5.36 14.36 -1.90
C VAL A 57 5.09 12.89 -1.66
N ILE A 58 3.97 12.38 -2.16
CA ILE A 58 3.59 10.96 -2.06
C ILE A 58 4.24 10.15 -3.18
N THR A 59 4.10 10.62 -4.42
CA THR A 59 4.58 9.91 -5.62
C THR A 59 6.07 9.60 -5.54
N ILE A 60 6.90 10.58 -5.14
CA ILE A 60 8.35 10.39 -5.12
C ILE A 60 8.81 9.47 -3.99
N PHE A 61 8.13 9.53 -2.84
CA PHE A 61 8.35 8.56 -1.76
C PHE A 61 7.99 7.14 -2.21
N ALA A 62 6.82 6.96 -2.82
CA ALA A 62 6.35 5.67 -3.30
C ALA A 62 7.29 5.09 -4.37
N ALA A 63 7.76 5.90 -5.32
CA ALA A 63 8.72 5.51 -6.33
C ALA A 63 10.07 5.06 -5.72
N ALA A 64 10.64 5.87 -4.82
CA ALA A 64 11.89 5.54 -4.15
C ALA A 64 11.76 4.28 -3.26
N ASN A 65 10.64 4.13 -2.56
CA ASN A 65 10.33 2.95 -1.76
C ASN A 65 10.20 1.69 -2.65
N ALA A 66 9.45 1.78 -3.74
CA ALA A 66 9.26 0.67 -4.67
C ALA A 66 10.58 0.18 -5.29
N VAL A 67 11.51 1.08 -5.64
CA VAL A 67 12.86 0.75 -6.10
C VAL A 67 13.67 0.03 -5.01
N SER A 68 13.53 0.46 -3.76
CA SER A 68 14.36 -0.02 -2.65
C SER A 68 13.92 -1.40 -2.10
N ILE A 69 12.63 -1.73 -2.19
CA ILE A 69 12.09 -3.01 -1.67
C ILE A 69 12.81 -4.24 -2.24
N PRO A 70 12.97 -4.43 -3.55
CA PRO A 70 13.60 -5.63 -4.11
C PRO A 70 15.10 -5.72 -3.80
N LEU A 71 15.76 -4.60 -3.48
CA LEU A 71 17.17 -4.57 -3.07
C LEU A 71 17.44 -5.23 -1.72
N THR A 72 16.40 -5.48 -0.92
CA THR A 72 16.53 -5.99 0.46
C THR A 72 17.39 -7.25 0.54
N GLY A 73 17.26 -8.16 -0.43
CA GLY A 73 18.03 -9.40 -0.44
C GLY A 73 19.53 -9.17 -0.57
N TRP A 74 19.94 -8.35 -1.53
CA TRP A 74 21.33 -7.98 -1.75
C TRP A 74 21.90 -7.15 -0.57
N LEU A 75 21.14 -6.15 -0.12
CA LEU A 75 21.52 -5.32 1.02
C LEU A 75 21.74 -6.16 2.29
N THR A 76 20.86 -7.14 2.55
CA THR A 76 20.97 -8.05 3.69
C THR A 76 22.24 -8.90 3.61
N GLN A 77 22.57 -9.44 2.46
CA GLN A 77 23.77 -10.23 2.28
C GLN A 77 25.05 -9.40 2.46
N ARG A 78 25.01 -8.11 2.11
CA ARG A 78 26.18 -7.22 2.21
C ARG A 78 26.37 -6.63 3.59
N PHE A 79 25.32 -6.17 4.25
CA PHE A 79 25.39 -5.40 5.51
C PHE A 79 24.94 -6.19 6.74
N GLY A 80 24.25 -7.30 6.54
CA GLY A 80 23.59 -8.04 7.60
C GLY A 80 22.16 -7.59 7.85
N GLN A 81 21.34 -8.48 8.37
CA GLN A 81 19.91 -8.27 8.52
C GLN A 81 19.59 -7.26 9.63
N VAL A 82 20.22 -7.39 10.79
CA VAL A 82 19.93 -6.53 11.95
C VAL A 82 20.51 -5.14 11.75
N ARG A 83 21.75 -5.05 11.29
CA ARG A 83 22.40 -3.76 10.99
C ARG A 83 21.63 -2.99 9.94
N LEU A 84 21.26 -3.64 8.85
CA LEU A 84 20.47 -3.02 7.78
C LEU A 84 19.15 -2.50 8.32
N PHE A 85 18.41 -3.29 9.10
CA PHE A 85 17.13 -2.89 9.66
C PHE A 85 17.25 -1.67 10.58
N VAL A 86 18.21 -1.70 11.52
CA VAL A 86 18.44 -0.60 12.46
C VAL A 86 18.92 0.68 11.75
N THR A 87 19.86 0.56 10.81
CA THR A 87 20.32 1.72 10.02
C THR A 87 19.22 2.30 9.15
N SER A 88 18.37 1.45 8.54
CA SER A 88 17.19 1.90 7.78
C SER A 88 16.21 2.68 8.66
N ILE A 89 15.95 2.22 9.90
CA ILE A 89 15.10 2.97 10.84
C ILE A 89 15.71 4.33 11.19
N LEU A 90 17.00 4.36 11.54
CA LEU A 90 17.67 5.61 11.94
C LEU A 90 17.74 6.61 10.78
N LEU A 91 18.03 6.14 9.57
CA LEU A 91 18.03 7.00 8.38
C LEU A 91 16.60 7.44 8.00
N PHE A 92 15.60 6.60 8.24
CA PHE A 92 14.20 6.98 8.06
C PHE A 92 13.78 8.09 9.03
N VAL A 93 14.18 7.98 10.31
CA VAL A 93 13.97 9.02 11.33
C VAL A 93 14.67 10.34 10.93
N PHE A 94 15.89 10.24 10.47
CA PHE A 94 16.64 11.41 9.98
C PHE A 94 15.96 12.06 8.77
N ALA A 95 15.52 11.28 7.80
CA ALA A 95 14.78 11.78 6.64
C ALA A 95 13.42 12.36 7.04
N SER A 96 12.71 11.76 8.02
CA SER A 96 11.49 12.32 8.60
C SER A 96 11.74 13.69 9.24
N TRP A 97 12.83 13.84 9.99
CA TRP A 97 13.20 15.13 10.53
C TRP A 97 13.46 16.16 9.42
N LEU A 98 14.19 15.79 8.36
CA LEU A 98 14.41 16.66 7.20
C LEU A 98 13.08 17.06 6.51
N CYS A 99 12.13 16.12 6.38
CA CYS A 99 10.80 16.44 5.85
C CYS A 99 10.09 17.50 6.69
N GLY A 100 10.14 17.35 8.02
CA GLY A 100 9.44 18.26 8.93
C GLY A 100 10.01 19.69 8.97
N ILE A 101 11.30 19.88 8.67
CA ILE A 101 11.95 21.20 8.62
C ILE A 101 12.04 21.78 7.19
N ALA A 102 11.48 21.11 6.18
CA ALA A 102 11.62 21.51 4.78
C ALA A 102 10.99 22.89 4.52
N PRO A 103 11.75 23.89 4.04
CA PRO A 103 11.25 25.24 3.85
C PRO A 103 10.51 25.44 2.50
N ASN A 104 10.60 24.48 1.60
CA ASN A 104 10.01 24.54 0.26
C ASN A 104 9.80 23.12 -0.29
N LEU A 105 9.00 23.01 -1.36
CA LEU A 105 8.68 21.75 -1.98
C LEU A 105 9.91 20.97 -2.50
N PRO A 106 10.88 21.53 -3.20
CA PRO A 106 12.07 20.78 -3.66
C PRO A 106 12.85 20.13 -2.53
N THR A 107 13.04 20.82 -1.41
CA THR A 107 13.72 20.27 -0.22
C THR A 107 12.91 19.13 0.40
N LEU A 108 11.57 19.29 0.48
CA LEU A 108 10.69 18.24 0.97
C LEU A 108 10.75 17.00 0.06
N LEU A 109 10.72 17.18 -1.27
CA LEU A 109 10.83 16.08 -2.24
C LEU A 109 12.17 15.36 -2.12
N ALA A 110 13.28 16.07 -1.98
CA ALA A 110 14.60 15.45 -1.76
C ALA A 110 14.64 14.61 -0.47
N ALA A 111 14.07 15.12 0.62
CA ALA A 111 13.94 14.38 1.87
C ALA A 111 13.03 13.14 1.73
N ARG A 112 11.94 13.24 0.97
CA ARG A 112 11.02 12.12 0.66
C ARG A 112 11.68 11.04 -0.21
N ILE A 113 12.56 11.40 -1.16
CA ILE A 113 13.37 10.41 -1.91
C ILE A 113 14.24 9.61 -0.94
N LEU A 114 14.98 10.30 -0.06
CA LEU A 114 15.83 9.64 0.93
C LEU A 114 15.00 8.74 1.85
N GLN A 115 13.87 9.24 2.35
CA GLN A 115 12.98 8.50 3.24
C GLN A 115 12.42 7.24 2.56
N GLY A 116 11.94 7.34 1.32
CA GLY A 116 11.45 6.20 0.53
C GLY A 116 12.55 5.17 0.24
N ALA A 117 13.75 5.62 -0.13
CA ALA A 117 14.87 4.74 -0.41
C ALA A 117 15.31 3.90 0.80
N VAL A 118 15.23 4.43 2.01
CA VAL A 118 15.61 3.70 3.23
C VAL A 118 14.42 2.93 3.85
N ALA A 119 13.20 3.26 3.47
CA ALA A 119 11.98 2.60 3.93
C ALA A 119 11.77 1.20 3.33
N GLY A 120 12.20 0.98 2.07
CA GLY A 120 11.93 -0.26 1.34
C GLY A 120 12.30 -1.54 2.08
N PRO A 121 13.50 -1.66 2.68
CA PRO A 121 13.89 -2.84 3.44
C PRO A 121 13.10 -3.07 4.73
N LEU A 122 12.40 -2.08 5.30
CA LEU A 122 11.75 -2.20 6.62
C LEU A 122 10.69 -3.29 6.67
N ALA A 123 9.82 -3.35 5.67
CA ALA A 123 8.76 -4.36 5.62
C ALA A 123 9.28 -5.79 5.48
N PRO A 124 10.13 -6.14 4.48
CA PRO A 124 10.65 -7.49 4.33
C PRO A 124 11.58 -7.90 5.46
N LEU A 125 12.40 -6.99 6.00
CA LEU A 125 13.28 -7.30 7.13
C LEU A 125 12.51 -7.49 8.43
N SER A 126 11.47 -6.70 8.70
CA SER A 126 10.60 -6.92 9.86
C SER A 126 10.00 -8.31 9.84
N GLN A 127 9.53 -8.76 8.69
CA GLN A 127 8.99 -10.11 8.50
C GLN A 127 10.05 -11.19 8.73
N ALA A 128 11.26 -11.02 8.17
CA ALA A 128 12.35 -11.96 8.31
C ALA A 128 12.86 -12.04 9.76
N LEU A 129 13.00 -10.90 10.45
CA LEU A 129 13.42 -10.83 11.86
C LEU A 129 12.40 -11.50 12.78
N LEU A 130 11.10 -11.28 12.57
CA LEU A 130 10.07 -11.95 13.34
C LEU A 130 10.09 -13.47 13.15
N LEU A 131 10.19 -13.93 11.90
CA LEU A 131 10.28 -15.37 11.60
C LEU A 131 11.53 -16.02 12.20
N GLY A 132 12.66 -15.31 12.20
CA GLY A 132 13.89 -15.76 12.83
C GLY A 132 13.87 -15.76 14.37
N ALA A 133 13.04 -14.92 14.98
CA ALA A 133 12.91 -14.79 16.42
C ALA A 133 11.96 -15.82 17.04
N TRP A 134 10.88 -16.16 16.34
CA TRP A 134 9.84 -17.03 16.84
C TRP A 134 10.18 -18.51 16.64
N PRO A 135 9.71 -19.42 17.53
CA PRO A 135 9.79 -20.87 17.30
C PRO A 135 9.10 -21.25 15.99
N ARG A 136 9.67 -22.19 15.23
CA ARG A 136 9.12 -22.64 13.93
C ARG A 136 7.64 -23.07 14.02
N GLN A 137 7.24 -23.71 15.13
CA GLN A 137 5.85 -24.12 15.37
C GLN A 137 4.88 -22.93 15.53
N LYS A 138 5.40 -21.75 15.85
CA LYS A 138 4.62 -20.50 16.05
C LYS A 138 4.88 -19.45 14.95
N SER A 139 5.51 -19.83 13.85
CA SER A 139 5.76 -18.92 12.71
C SER A 139 4.49 -18.31 12.16
N ALA A 140 3.39 -19.05 12.14
CA ALA A 140 2.07 -18.54 11.76
C ALA A 140 1.59 -17.39 12.67
N THR A 141 1.85 -17.48 13.99
CA THR A 141 1.53 -16.39 14.92
C THR A 141 2.40 -15.17 14.68
N ALA A 142 3.70 -15.35 14.39
CA ALA A 142 4.59 -14.26 14.04
C ALA A 142 4.12 -13.51 12.77
N LEU A 143 3.74 -14.27 11.72
CA LEU A 143 3.17 -13.72 10.49
C LEU A 143 1.83 -13.03 10.72
N ALA A 144 1.00 -13.57 11.61
CA ALA A 144 -0.27 -12.95 11.98
C ALA A 144 -0.04 -11.57 12.64
N LEU A 145 0.87 -11.47 13.61
CA LEU A 145 1.22 -10.19 14.25
C LEU A 145 1.79 -9.19 13.24
N TRP A 146 2.66 -9.65 12.35
CA TRP A 146 3.20 -8.81 11.28
C TRP A 146 2.10 -8.30 10.34
N SER A 147 1.20 -9.17 9.88
CA SER A 147 0.09 -8.80 9.00
C SER A 147 -0.86 -7.81 9.65
N MET A 148 -1.15 -7.99 10.95
CA MET A 148 -1.97 -7.06 11.73
C MET A 148 -1.36 -5.65 11.72
N THR A 149 -0.04 -5.55 11.90
CA THR A 149 0.66 -4.25 11.86
C THR A 149 0.54 -3.58 10.51
N ALA A 150 0.67 -4.34 9.42
CA ALA A 150 0.52 -3.83 8.06
C ALA A 150 -0.91 -3.32 7.75
N LEU A 151 -1.92 -3.88 8.42
CA LEU A 151 -3.32 -3.48 8.23
C LEU A 151 -3.71 -2.24 9.03
N VAL A 152 -3.18 -2.08 10.25
CA VAL A 152 -3.55 -0.97 11.14
C VAL A 152 -3.05 0.37 10.60
N GLY A 153 -1.89 0.41 9.93
CA GLY A 153 -1.30 1.63 9.41
C GLY A 153 -2.22 2.42 8.46
N PRO A 154 -2.72 1.82 7.36
CA PRO A 154 -3.61 2.51 6.43
C PRO A 154 -4.93 2.97 7.06
N ILE A 155 -5.42 2.26 8.07
CA ILE A 155 -6.65 2.60 8.78
C ILE A 155 -6.44 3.79 9.73
N ALA A 156 -5.33 3.77 10.48
CA ALA A 156 -5.00 4.81 11.45
C ALA A 156 -4.48 6.10 10.79
N GLY A 157 -3.84 6.00 9.62
CA GLY A 157 -3.17 7.11 8.94
C GLY A 157 -4.07 8.31 8.70
N PRO A 158 -5.21 8.18 8.02
CA PRO A 158 -6.10 9.30 7.73
C PRO A 158 -6.63 9.99 8.99
N SER A 159 -7.01 9.22 10.02
CA SER A 159 -7.54 9.77 11.27
C SER A 159 -6.47 10.52 12.07
N LEU A 160 -5.27 9.92 12.22
CA LEU A 160 -4.14 10.55 12.90
C LEU A 160 -3.61 11.75 12.11
N GLY A 161 -3.52 11.62 10.77
CA GLY A 161 -3.04 12.68 9.91
C GLY A 161 -3.95 13.90 9.92
N GLY A 162 -5.25 13.69 9.82
CA GLY A 162 -6.25 14.75 9.91
C GLY A 162 -6.20 15.46 11.26
N TRP A 163 -6.15 14.70 12.37
CA TRP A 163 -6.04 15.27 13.72
C TRP A 163 -4.75 16.08 13.90
N ILE A 164 -3.59 15.50 13.55
CA ILE A 164 -2.29 16.19 13.72
C ILE A 164 -2.22 17.46 12.85
N THR A 165 -2.68 17.39 11.62
CA THR A 165 -2.63 18.51 10.69
C THR A 165 -3.56 19.64 11.11
N TYR A 166 -4.71 19.33 11.71
CA TYR A 166 -5.68 20.29 12.18
C TYR A 166 -5.26 20.97 13.49
N ASP A 167 -4.83 20.20 14.52
CA ASP A 167 -4.54 20.71 15.87
C ASP A 167 -3.12 21.30 15.99
N TYR A 168 -2.18 20.88 15.14
CA TYR A 168 -0.79 21.33 15.19
C TYR A 168 -0.38 21.96 13.85
N ASN A 169 0.44 21.25 13.07
CA ASN A 169 0.80 21.58 11.70
C ASN A 169 1.23 20.31 10.95
N TRP A 170 1.35 20.40 9.61
CA TRP A 170 1.71 19.26 8.78
C TRP A 170 3.10 18.67 9.10
N SER A 171 4.05 19.44 9.59
CA SER A 171 5.41 18.94 9.93
C SER A 171 5.37 17.84 10.98
N TRP A 172 4.38 17.86 11.89
CA TRP A 172 4.25 16.87 12.95
C TRP A 172 3.88 15.47 12.45
N ILE A 173 3.31 15.33 11.23
CA ILE A 173 3.09 14.00 10.63
C ILE A 173 4.42 13.26 10.39
N PHE A 174 5.50 14.01 10.20
CA PHE A 174 6.85 13.47 10.07
C PHE A 174 7.55 13.33 11.43
N TYR A 175 7.38 14.29 12.34
CA TYR A 175 8.04 14.25 13.64
C TYR A 175 7.55 13.12 14.54
N ILE A 176 6.33 12.63 14.38
CA ILE A 176 5.80 11.46 15.12
C ILE A 176 6.66 10.20 14.91
N ASN A 177 7.35 10.09 13.78
CA ASN A 177 8.25 8.98 13.48
C ASN A 177 9.52 8.99 14.34
N ILE A 178 9.93 10.14 14.86
CA ILE A 178 11.21 10.30 15.58
C ILE A 178 11.25 9.48 16.87
N PRO A 179 10.34 9.68 17.84
CA PRO A 179 10.37 8.92 19.10
C PRO A 179 10.14 7.42 18.85
N VAL A 180 9.22 7.08 17.96
CA VAL A 180 8.89 5.69 17.62
C VAL A 180 10.08 4.97 16.98
N GLY A 181 10.75 5.64 16.03
CA GLY A 181 11.89 5.06 15.34
C GLY A 181 13.12 4.91 16.23
N PHE A 182 13.43 5.87 17.09
CA PHE A 182 14.52 5.72 18.06
C PHE A 182 14.26 4.57 19.03
N PHE A 183 13.06 4.45 19.56
CA PHE A 183 12.67 3.32 20.40
C PHE A 183 12.82 1.98 19.64
N ALA A 184 12.25 1.89 18.45
CA ALA A 184 12.31 0.67 17.64
C ALA A 184 13.75 0.28 17.28
N ALA A 185 14.59 1.24 16.90
CA ALA A 185 16.01 1.01 16.57
C ALA A 185 16.80 0.53 17.79
N ALA A 186 16.68 1.21 18.94
CA ALA A 186 17.39 0.87 20.15
C ALA A 186 17.01 -0.53 20.66
N VAL A 187 15.73 -0.82 20.75
CA VAL A 187 15.23 -2.12 21.23
C VAL A 187 15.61 -3.24 20.25
N THR A 188 15.46 -3.01 18.95
CA THR A 188 15.87 -4.01 17.95
C THR A 188 17.35 -4.30 18.05
N TRP A 189 18.20 -3.29 18.17
CA TRP A 189 19.64 -3.50 18.35
C TRP A 189 19.96 -4.29 19.61
N ILE A 190 19.38 -3.95 20.75
CA ILE A 190 19.62 -4.65 22.03
C ILE A 190 19.18 -6.11 21.97
N VAL A 191 18.04 -6.40 21.35
CA VAL A 191 17.45 -7.75 21.33
C VAL A 191 18.07 -8.64 20.24
N PHE A 192 18.42 -8.08 19.08
CA PHE A 192 18.79 -8.87 17.90
C PHE A 192 20.26 -8.78 17.48
N ARG A 193 21.10 -7.90 18.05
CA ARG A 193 22.51 -7.71 17.63
C ARG A 193 23.33 -9.02 17.58
N ASP A 194 23.03 -9.95 18.48
CA ASP A 194 23.74 -11.25 18.56
C ASP A 194 23.19 -12.29 17.55
N ARG A 195 22.21 -11.87 16.72
CA ARG A 195 21.52 -12.71 15.71
C ARG A 195 21.75 -12.21 14.29
N GLU A 196 22.88 -11.54 14.08
CA GLU A 196 23.22 -11.01 12.77
C GLU A 196 23.40 -12.14 11.74
N SER A 197 22.89 -11.89 10.52
CA SER A 197 23.09 -12.80 9.41
C SER A 197 24.53 -12.77 8.90
N ALA A 198 24.99 -13.88 8.32
CA ALA A 198 26.29 -13.92 7.68
C ALA A 198 26.36 -12.91 6.51
N THR A 199 27.43 -12.13 6.47
CA THR A 199 27.65 -11.14 5.42
C THR A 199 28.64 -11.65 4.38
N ARG A 200 28.43 -11.27 3.12
CA ARG A 200 29.31 -11.52 1.99
C ARG A 200 29.59 -10.22 1.25
N ARG A 201 30.85 -9.98 0.86
CA ARG A 201 31.21 -8.83 0.03
C ARG A 201 30.83 -9.12 -1.43
N LEU A 202 29.57 -8.96 -1.76
CA LEU A 202 29.09 -9.05 -3.13
C LEU A 202 29.40 -7.75 -3.89
N PRO A 203 29.82 -7.82 -5.16
CA PRO A 203 29.91 -6.63 -5.99
C PRO A 203 28.55 -5.99 -6.16
N ILE A 204 28.52 -4.69 -6.43
CA ILE A 204 27.29 -3.99 -6.76
C ILE A 204 27.03 -4.21 -8.24
N ASP A 205 25.89 -4.75 -8.57
CA ASP A 205 25.36 -4.77 -9.93
C ASP A 205 24.77 -3.39 -10.26
N THR A 206 25.63 -2.51 -10.75
CA THR A 206 25.24 -1.13 -11.11
C THR A 206 24.28 -1.08 -12.29
N VAL A 207 24.39 -1.99 -13.23
CA VAL A 207 23.51 -2.03 -14.40
C VAL A 207 22.13 -2.49 -14.01
N GLY A 208 22.00 -3.59 -13.25
CA GLY A 208 20.74 -4.06 -12.70
C GLY A 208 20.05 -2.99 -11.83
N LEU A 209 20.85 -2.29 -11.00
CA LEU A 209 20.33 -1.19 -10.16
C LEU A 209 19.80 -0.03 -11.00
N LEU A 210 20.54 0.43 -12.00
CA LEU A 210 20.11 1.53 -12.88
C LEU A 210 18.85 1.15 -13.67
N LEU A 211 18.80 -0.07 -14.21
CA LEU A 211 17.62 -0.58 -14.90
C LEU A 211 16.41 -0.66 -13.96
N LEU A 212 16.61 -1.16 -12.73
CA LEU A 212 15.55 -1.21 -11.72
C LEU A 212 14.99 0.18 -11.40
N VAL A 213 15.89 1.15 -11.13
CA VAL A 213 15.48 2.54 -10.88
C VAL A 213 14.70 3.10 -12.07
N LEU A 214 15.22 2.91 -13.27
CA LEU A 214 14.66 3.48 -14.48
C LEU A 214 13.23 2.98 -14.74
N TRP A 215 13.02 1.66 -14.78
CA TRP A 215 11.70 1.15 -15.12
C TRP A 215 10.67 1.29 -13.98
N VAL A 216 11.09 1.09 -12.71
CA VAL A 216 10.16 1.20 -11.57
C VAL A 216 9.74 2.65 -11.35
N ALA A 217 10.70 3.59 -11.36
CA ALA A 217 10.37 5.01 -11.16
C ALA A 217 9.51 5.54 -12.32
N SER A 218 9.86 5.22 -13.57
CA SER A 218 9.07 5.64 -14.73
C SER A 218 7.64 5.11 -14.67
N LEU A 219 7.48 3.83 -14.32
CA LEU A 219 6.15 3.23 -14.21
C LEU A 219 5.35 3.82 -13.04
N GLN A 220 5.98 3.99 -11.87
CA GLN A 220 5.29 4.57 -10.71
C GLN A 220 4.80 5.99 -11.00
N ILE A 221 5.64 6.83 -11.60
CA ILE A 221 5.27 8.20 -11.99
C ILE A 221 4.16 8.17 -13.05
N MET A 222 4.25 7.28 -14.03
CA MET A 222 3.22 7.10 -15.05
C MET A 222 1.86 6.74 -14.43
N LEU A 223 1.84 5.81 -13.48
CA LEU A 223 0.61 5.36 -12.82
C LEU A 223 0.00 6.43 -11.92
N ASP A 224 0.82 7.16 -11.19
CA ASP A 224 0.36 8.20 -10.25
C ASP A 224 -0.11 9.46 -10.98
N LYS A 225 0.60 9.86 -12.06
CA LYS A 225 0.31 11.11 -12.80
C LYS A 225 -0.48 10.90 -14.10
N GLY A 226 -0.75 9.65 -14.46
CA GLY A 226 -1.47 9.32 -15.68
C GLY A 226 -2.82 10.02 -15.78
N LYS A 227 -3.61 10.01 -14.70
CA LYS A 227 -4.92 10.67 -14.64
C LYS A 227 -4.80 12.19 -14.79
N ASP A 228 -3.87 12.82 -14.08
CA ASP A 228 -3.68 14.26 -14.06
C ASP A 228 -3.19 14.81 -15.42
N LEU A 229 -2.48 13.98 -16.19
CA LEU A 229 -1.87 14.30 -17.48
C LEU A 229 -2.60 13.69 -18.69
N ASP A 230 -3.83 13.25 -18.52
CA ASP A 230 -4.67 12.68 -19.59
C ASP A 230 -4.07 11.44 -20.28
N TRP A 231 -3.42 10.59 -19.49
CA TRP A 231 -2.90 9.28 -19.90
C TRP A 231 -2.12 9.33 -21.24
N PHE A 232 -2.45 8.45 -22.17
CA PHE A 232 -1.74 8.29 -23.43
C PHE A 232 -1.91 9.45 -24.44
N ASN A 233 -2.71 10.46 -24.11
CA ASN A 233 -2.74 11.73 -24.84
C ASN A 233 -1.55 12.62 -24.49
N SER A 234 -0.89 12.38 -23.37
CA SER A 234 0.30 13.11 -22.94
C SER A 234 1.59 12.47 -23.49
N PRO A 235 2.43 13.20 -24.23
CA PRO A 235 3.73 12.68 -24.68
C PRO A 235 4.64 12.25 -23.53
N VAL A 236 4.52 12.89 -22.35
CA VAL A 236 5.31 12.56 -21.16
C VAL A 236 4.92 11.19 -20.62
N ILE A 237 3.61 10.92 -20.51
CA ILE A 237 3.10 9.61 -20.04
C ILE A 237 3.48 8.50 -21.02
N VAL A 238 3.37 8.75 -22.33
CA VAL A 238 3.78 7.80 -23.37
C VAL A 238 5.28 7.51 -23.26
N ALA A 239 6.11 8.54 -23.11
CA ALA A 239 7.55 8.38 -22.95
C ALA A 239 7.89 7.57 -21.68
N LEU A 240 7.26 7.87 -20.54
CA LEU A 240 7.43 7.11 -19.30
C LEU A 240 7.01 5.64 -19.46
N GLY A 241 5.91 5.38 -20.16
CA GLY A 241 5.44 4.03 -20.46
C GLY A 241 6.43 3.24 -21.33
N ILE A 242 6.98 3.87 -22.38
CA ILE A 242 8.01 3.26 -23.22
C ILE A 242 9.28 2.96 -22.41
N VAL A 243 9.74 3.93 -21.62
CA VAL A 243 10.95 3.76 -20.77
C VAL A 243 10.72 2.65 -19.74
N ALA A 244 9.54 2.58 -19.13
CA ALA A 244 9.20 1.53 -18.18
C ALA A 244 9.18 0.15 -18.84
N LEU A 245 8.54 0.02 -20.00
CA LEU A 245 8.42 -1.26 -20.71
C LEU A 245 9.77 -1.77 -21.22
N VAL A 246 10.52 -0.89 -21.90
CA VAL A 246 11.85 -1.21 -22.44
C VAL A 246 12.84 -1.48 -21.31
N GLY A 247 12.84 -0.62 -20.29
CA GLY A 247 13.67 -0.78 -19.09
C GLY A 247 13.38 -2.09 -18.37
N PHE A 248 12.11 -2.47 -18.22
CA PHE A 248 11.71 -3.75 -17.63
C PHE A 248 12.18 -4.95 -18.45
N ALA A 249 12.07 -4.90 -19.79
CA ALA A 249 12.54 -5.98 -20.66
C ALA A 249 14.06 -6.17 -20.53
N PHE A 250 14.84 -5.09 -20.58
CA PHE A 250 16.29 -5.14 -20.36
C PHE A 250 16.64 -5.61 -18.96
N PHE A 251 15.92 -5.16 -17.93
CA PHE A 251 16.09 -5.59 -16.54
C PHE A 251 15.89 -7.10 -16.39
N LEU A 252 14.82 -7.66 -16.97
CA LEU A 252 14.57 -9.11 -16.92
C LEU A 252 15.71 -9.92 -17.57
N VAL A 253 16.15 -9.50 -18.76
CA VAL A 253 17.25 -10.19 -19.46
C VAL A 253 18.53 -10.10 -18.62
N TRP A 254 18.84 -8.92 -18.08
CA TRP A 254 20.04 -8.69 -17.27
C TRP A 254 20.04 -9.54 -16.00
N GLU A 255 19.00 -9.46 -15.17
CA GLU A 255 18.90 -10.18 -13.89
C GLU A 255 18.89 -11.71 -14.04
N LEU A 256 18.41 -12.23 -15.19
CA LEU A 256 18.43 -13.67 -15.47
C LEU A 256 19.80 -14.16 -15.96
N THR A 257 20.61 -13.29 -16.57
CA THR A 257 21.92 -13.64 -17.16
C THR A 257 23.09 -13.29 -16.23
N GLU A 258 22.93 -12.28 -15.35
CA GLU A 258 23.98 -11.84 -14.44
C GLU A 258 24.30 -12.91 -13.38
N ALA A 259 25.58 -13.06 -13.07
CA ALA A 259 26.08 -14.04 -12.09
C ALA A 259 25.71 -13.67 -10.65
N ASN A 260 25.75 -12.37 -10.32
CA ASN A 260 25.42 -11.81 -9.02
C ASN A 260 24.33 -10.74 -9.15
N PRO A 261 23.10 -11.13 -9.54
CA PRO A 261 22.03 -10.19 -9.78
C PRO A 261 21.64 -9.45 -8.50
N ILE A 262 21.18 -8.20 -8.64
CA ILE A 262 20.74 -7.39 -7.50
C ILE A 262 19.39 -7.87 -6.97
N VAL A 263 18.56 -8.46 -7.85
CA VAL A 263 17.26 -9.06 -7.53
C VAL A 263 17.26 -10.54 -7.93
N ASP A 264 17.15 -11.46 -6.97
CA ASP A 264 17.15 -12.91 -7.23
C ASP A 264 15.82 -13.37 -7.87
N LEU A 265 15.65 -13.12 -9.18
CA LEU A 265 14.47 -13.57 -9.95
C LEU A 265 14.37 -15.11 -10.05
N ARG A 266 15.45 -15.83 -9.75
CA ARG A 266 15.44 -17.32 -9.73
C ARG A 266 14.52 -17.88 -8.66
N LEU A 267 14.10 -17.05 -7.67
CA LEU A 267 13.05 -17.43 -6.71
C LEU A 267 11.72 -17.81 -7.39
N PHE A 268 11.40 -17.21 -8.53
CA PHE A 268 10.19 -17.55 -9.30
C PHE A 268 10.23 -18.94 -9.94
N THR A 269 11.38 -19.63 -9.97
CA THR A 269 11.42 -21.04 -10.38
C THR A 269 10.78 -21.97 -9.33
N GLN A 270 10.66 -21.51 -8.09
CA GLN A 270 9.99 -22.26 -7.03
C GLN A 270 8.46 -22.05 -7.13
N ARG A 271 7.74 -23.15 -7.37
CA ARG A 271 6.29 -23.14 -7.63
C ARG A 271 5.48 -22.45 -6.51
N ASN A 272 5.80 -22.69 -5.24
CA ASN A 272 5.09 -22.08 -4.11
C ASN A 272 5.36 -20.58 -4.04
N PHE A 273 6.60 -20.17 -4.29
CA PHE A 273 6.97 -18.76 -4.31
C PHE A 273 6.28 -18.01 -5.46
N ALA A 274 6.39 -18.52 -6.70
CA ALA A 274 5.80 -17.89 -7.87
C ALA A 274 4.27 -17.80 -7.75
N GLY A 275 3.59 -18.92 -7.52
CA GLY A 275 2.13 -18.95 -7.42
C GLY A 275 1.60 -18.12 -6.26
N GLY A 276 2.24 -18.20 -5.09
CA GLY A 276 1.86 -17.41 -3.92
C GLY A 276 2.09 -15.91 -4.11
N THR A 277 3.22 -15.51 -4.69
CA THR A 277 3.54 -14.10 -4.95
C THR A 277 2.60 -13.50 -5.99
N ILE A 278 2.30 -14.19 -7.08
CA ILE A 278 1.35 -13.72 -8.09
C ILE A 278 -0.05 -13.58 -7.45
N ALA A 279 -0.52 -14.61 -6.74
CA ALA A 279 -1.84 -14.59 -6.12
C ALA A 279 -2.00 -13.45 -5.11
N ILE A 280 -1.01 -13.24 -4.23
CA ILE A 280 -1.07 -12.17 -3.22
C ILE A 280 -0.97 -10.80 -3.86
N SER A 281 -0.17 -10.64 -4.92
CA SER A 281 0.04 -9.37 -5.60
C SER A 281 -1.21 -8.92 -6.36
N VAL A 282 -1.82 -9.80 -7.15
CA VAL A 282 -3.05 -9.49 -7.90
C VAL A 282 -4.20 -9.15 -6.96
N ALA A 283 -4.40 -9.96 -5.92
CA ALA A 283 -5.47 -9.70 -4.96
C ALA A 283 -5.22 -8.42 -4.13
N TYR A 284 -3.96 -8.09 -3.86
CA TYR A 284 -3.59 -6.84 -3.21
C TYR A 284 -3.92 -5.63 -4.08
N GLY A 285 -3.69 -5.72 -5.40
CA GLY A 285 -4.09 -4.69 -6.35
C GLY A 285 -5.59 -4.44 -6.36
N MET A 286 -6.40 -5.49 -6.41
CA MET A 286 -7.86 -5.38 -6.34
C MET A 286 -8.34 -4.80 -5.01
N PHE A 287 -7.74 -5.24 -3.90
CA PHE A 287 -8.07 -4.75 -2.57
C PHE A 287 -7.76 -3.26 -2.42
N PHE A 288 -6.55 -2.82 -2.78
CA PHE A 288 -6.14 -1.42 -2.66
C PHE A 288 -6.94 -0.50 -3.57
N GLY A 289 -7.25 -0.92 -4.80
CA GLY A 289 -8.14 -0.17 -5.68
C GLY A 289 -9.49 0.11 -5.03
N THR A 290 -10.07 -0.90 -4.37
CA THR A 290 -11.34 -0.72 -3.65
C THR A 290 -11.20 0.15 -2.40
N LEU A 291 -10.07 0.03 -1.69
CA LEU A 291 -9.80 0.82 -0.48
C LEU A 291 -9.70 2.32 -0.79
N VAL A 292 -9.23 2.68 -1.97
CA VAL A 292 -9.14 4.08 -2.44
C VAL A 292 -10.47 4.55 -3.03
N LEU A 293 -11.12 3.72 -3.85
CA LEU A 293 -12.32 4.11 -4.59
C LEU A 293 -13.54 4.31 -3.68
N LEU A 294 -13.73 3.45 -2.67
CA LEU A 294 -14.91 3.51 -1.81
C LEU A 294 -15.03 4.84 -1.03
N PRO A 295 -13.97 5.35 -0.35
CA PRO A 295 -14.01 6.67 0.27
C PRO A 295 -14.20 7.81 -0.74
N GLN A 296 -13.58 7.74 -1.92
CA GLN A 296 -13.76 8.75 -2.97
C GLN A 296 -15.21 8.82 -3.44
N TRP A 297 -15.83 7.66 -3.66
CA TRP A 297 -17.25 7.60 -4.03
C TRP A 297 -18.17 8.16 -2.94
N MET A 298 -17.94 7.80 -1.67
CA MET A 298 -18.73 8.34 -0.55
C MET A 298 -18.61 9.86 -0.42
N GLN A 299 -17.41 10.42 -0.64
CA GLN A 299 -17.19 11.85 -0.55
C GLN A 299 -17.71 12.61 -1.78
N GLY A 300 -17.52 12.07 -2.99
CA GLY A 300 -17.91 12.72 -4.23
C GLY A 300 -19.39 12.66 -4.54
N TYR A 301 -20.06 11.53 -4.19
CA TYR A 301 -21.45 11.28 -4.62
C TYR A 301 -22.45 11.19 -3.47
N LEU A 302 -22.05 10.76 -2.28
CA LEU A 302 -22.94 10.70 -1.12
C LEU A 302 -22.82 11.91 -0.19
N GLY A 303 -21.94 12.86 -0.49
CA GLY A 303 -21.72 14.07 0.33
C GLY A 303 -21.09 13.78 1.70
N TYR A 304 -20.46 12.62 1.91
CA TYR A 304 -19.79 12.31 3.16
C TYR A 304 -18.56 13.19 3.35
N ARG A 305 -18.35 13.68 4.58
CA ARG A 305 -17.07 14.29 4.93
C ARG A 305 -15.98 13.23 5.01
N ALA A 306 -14.73 13.61 4.86
CA ALA A 306 -13.58 12.70 4.94
C ALA A 306 -13.60 11.85 6.23
N ILE A 307 -14.00 12.45 7.36
CA ILE A 307 -14.11 11.74 8.64
C ILE A 307 -15.23 10.69 8.65
N ASP A 308 -16.37 10.99 8.05
CA ASP A 308 -17.53 10.09 8.00
C ASP A 308 -17.24 8.88 7.10
N SER A 309 -16.56 9.13 5.97
CA SER A 309 -16.10 8.08 5.05
C SER A 309 -15.02 7.20 5.70
N GLY A 310 -14.12 7.80 6.48
CA GLY A 310 -13.15 7.09 7.30
C GLY A 310 -13.81 6.19 8.36
N LEU A 311 -14.81 6.68 9.07
CA LEU A 311 -15.58 5.90 10.05
C LEU A 311 -16.38 4.77 9.40
N ALA A 312 -16.91 4.96 8.19
CA ALA A 312 -17.62 3.91 7.45
C ALA A 312 -16.68 2.79 6.96
N THR A 313 -15.40 3.11 6.72
CA THR A 313 -14.38 2.14 6.28
C THR A 313 -13.59 1.51 7.44
N ALA A 314 -13.51 2.14 8.61
CA ALA A 314 -12.80 1.64 9.78
C ALA A 314 -13.25 0.24 10.26
N PRO A 315 -14.53 -0.19 10.15
CA PRO A 315 -14.98 -1.52 10.54
C PRO A 315 -14.27 -2.67 9.82
N LEU A 316 -13.64 -2.43 8.66
CA LEU A 316 -12.75 -3.38 8.00
C LEU A 316 -11.70 -3.96 8.96
N GLY A 317 -11.12 -3.09 9.83
CA GLY A 317 -10.09 -3.48 10.77
C GLY A 317 -10.58 -4.42 11.87
N ILE A 318 -11.86 -4.39 12.23
CA ILE A 318 -12.38 -5.11 13.40
C ILE A 318 -12.18 -6.63 13.23
N PHE A 319 -12.79 -7.22 12.21
CA PHE A 319 -12.61 -8.66 11.98
C PHE A 319 -11.20 -9.03 11.49
N ALA A 320 -10.55 -8.15 10.74
CA ALA A 320 -9.17 -8.37 10.33
C ALA A 320 -8.24 -8.51 11.55
N ILE A 321 -8.38 -7.64 12.55
CA ILE A 321 -7.56 -7.68 13.77
C ILE A 321 -7.96 -8.84 14.67
N LEU A 322 -9.25 -9.05 14.93
CA LEU A 322 -9.73 -10.09 15.84
C LEU A 322 -9.46 -11.50 15.32
N LEU A 323 -9.58 -11.74 14.00
CA LEU A 323 -9.42 -13.07 13.42
C LEU A 323 -7.98 -13.42 13.07
N THR A 324 -7.10 -12.43 12.89
CA THR A 324 -5.69 -12.69 12.54
C THR A 324 -4.97 -13.58 13.57
N PRO A 325 -5.10 -13.40 14.90
CA PRO A 325 -4.53 -14.34 15.88
C PRO A 325 -5.15 -15.75 15.81
N VAL A 326 -6.43 -15.83 15.44
CA VAL A 326 -7.12 -17.10 15.25
C VAL A 326 -6.53 -17.85 14.04
N MET A 327 -6.23 -17.14 12.95
CA MET A 327 -5.52 -17.70 11.79
C MET A 327 -4.14 -18.26 12.17
N GLY A 328 -3.41 -17.55 13.03
CA GLY A 328 -2.13 -18.06 13.56
C GLY A 328 -2.24 -19.40 14.31
N ARG A 329 -3.41 -19.71 14.90
CA ARG A 329 -3.67 -20.99 15.57
C ARG A 329 -4.20 -22.08 14.65
N ILE A 330 -4.97 -21.71 13.63
CA ILE A 330 -5.60 -22.64 12.67
C ILE A 330 -4.59 -23.09 11.61
N LEU A 331 -3.76 -22.16 11.11
CA LEU A 331 -2.84 -22.42 10.01
C LEU A 331 -1.90 -23.62 10.23
N PRO A 332 -1.34 -23.89 11.42
CA PRO A 332 -0.51 -25.08 11.62
C PRO A 332 -1.24 -26.43 11.51
N ARG A 333 -2.59 -26.41 11.55
CA ARG A 333 -3.46 -27.60 11.53
C ARG A 333 -4.20 -27.77 10.21
N THR A 334 -4.11 -26.80 9.30
CA THR A 334 -4.88 -26.77 8.07
C THR A 334 -3.96 -26.46 6.89
N ASP A 335 -4.21 -27.02 5.72
CA ASP A 335 -3.46 -26.62 4.52
C ASP A 335 -3.73 -25.12 4.23
N PRO A 336 -2.66 -24.29 4.15
CA PRO A 336 -2.81 -22.86 3.87
C PRO A 336 -3.59 -22.54 2.58
N ARG A 337 -3.60 -23.46 1.62
CA ARG A 337 -4.30 -23.29 0.32
C ARG A 337 -5.81 -23.21 0.49
N TYR A 338 -6.40 -24.03 1.37
CA TYR A 338 -7.84 -23.96 1.65
C TYR A 338 -8.24 -22.61 2.26
N LEU A 339 -7.44 -22.12 3.21
CA LEU A 339 -7.69 -20.82 3.84
C LEU A 339 -7.56 -19.68 2.82
N ALA A 340 -6.55 -19.72 1.96
CA ALA A 340 -6.39 -18.74 0.89
C ALA A 340 -7.56 -18.78 -0.10
N THR A 341 -8.00 -19.98 -0.53
CA THR A 341 -9.16 -20.12 -1.42
C THR A 341 -10.44 -19.55 -0.79
N LEU A 342 -10.67 -19.88 0.49
CA LEU A 342 -11.84 -19.34 1.21
C LEU A 342 -11.78 -17.82 1.35
N ALA A 343 -10.59 -17.24 1.51
CA ALA A 343 -10.41 -15.79 1.50
C ALA A 343 -10.79 -15.16 0.15
N PHE A 344 -10.37 -15.75 -0.98
CA PHE A 344 -10.77 -15.27 -2.30
C PHE A 344 -12.28 -15.34 -2.54
N VAL A 345 -12.93 -16.43 -2.12
CA VAL A 345 -14.40 -16.56 -2.17
C VAL A 345 -15.05 -15.49 -1.29
N GLY A 346 -14.53 -15.26 -0.08
CA GLY A 346 -15.03 -14.22 0.81
C GLY A 346 -14.92 -12.82 0.21
N PHE A 347 -13.79 -12.48 -0.44
CA PHE A 347 -13.67 -11.23 -1.17
C PHE A 347 -14.67 -11.12 -2.33
N ALA A 348 -14.85 -12.19 -3.10
CA ALA A 348 -15.83 -12.20 -4.19
C ALA A 348 -17.25 -11.93 -3.68
N VAL A 349 -17.66 -12.56 -2.57
CA VAL A 349 -18.97 -12.32 -1.94
C VAL A 349 -19.12 -10.86 -1.52
N VAL A 350 -18.12 -10.30 -0.84
CA VAL A 350 -18.16 -8.90 -0.39
C VAL A 350 -18.21 -7.93 -1.58
N PHE A 351 -17.46 -8.20 -2.63
CA PHE A 351 -17.50 -7.36 -3.83
C PHE A 351 -18.84 -7.47 -4.55
N MET A 352 -19.48 -8.66 -4.58
CA MET A 352 -20.83 -8.80 -5.09
C MET A 352 -21.87 -8.02 -4.26
N MET A 353 -21.73 -7.99 -2.93
CA MET A 353 -22.61 -7.15 -2.11
C MET A 353 -22.50 -5.66 -2.48
N ARG A 354 -21.32 -5.19 -2.89
CA ARG A 354 -21.11 -3.78 -3.31
C ARG A 354 -21.67 -3.47 -4.70
N THR A 355 -21.99 -4.45 -5.53
CA THR A 355 -22.62 -4.19 -6.84
C THR A 355 -24.04 -3.67 -6.73
N THR A 356 -24.67 -3.77 -5.57
CA THR A 356 -25.99 -3.25 -5.28
C THR A 356 -25.99 -1.82 -4.73
N PHE A 357 -24.83 -1.17 -4.63
CA PHE A 357 -24.75 0.20 -4.16
C PHE A 357 -25.36 1.18 -5.17
N TYR A 358 -26.08 2.16 -4.65
CA TYR A 358 -26.71 3.25 -5.38
C TYR A 358 -26.67 4.54 -4.56
N SER A 359 -27.08 5.66 -5.12
CA SER A 359 -26.93 6.99 -4.51
C SER A 359 -27.71 7.18 -3.19
N ASP A 360 -28.74 6.37 -2.94
CA ASP A 360 -29.55 6.44 -1.70
C ASP A 360 -29.28 5.22 -0.78
N VAL A 361 -28.06 4.72 -0.80
CA VAL A 361 -27.64 3.58 0.03
C VAL A 361 -27.59 3.97 1.51
N SER A 362 -28.12 3.12 2.39
CA SER A 362 -28.08 3.40 3.82
C SER A 362 -26.65 3.26 4.38
N HIS A 363 -26.37 3.95 5.48
CA HIS A 363 -25.07 3.85 6.15
C HIS A 363 -24.71 2.40 6.53
N TRP A 364 -25.68 1.61 6.96
CA TRP A 364 -25.49 0.21 7.32
C TRP A 364 -25.17 -0.68 6.12
N ASP A 365 -25.71 -0.38 4.94
CA ASP A 365 -25.41 -1.12 3.71
C ASP A 365 -23.95 -0.88 3.25
N LEU A 366 -23.36 0.25 3.62
CA LEU A 366 -21.94 0.54 3.41
C LEU A 366 -21.03 -0.16 4.45
N VAL A 367 -21.43 -0.09 5.73
CA VAL A 367 -20.65 -0.60 6.85
C VAL A 367 -20.61 -2.12 6.87
N LEU A 368 -21.74 -2.80 6.59
CA LEU A 368 -21.83 -4.26 6.70
C LEU A 368 -20.87 -4.99 5.74
N PRO A 369 -20.81 -4.71 4.42
CA PRO A 369 -19.85 -5.34 3.54
C PRO A 369 -18.41 -5.00 3.93
N THR A 370 -18.16 -3.80 4.43
CA THR A 370 -16.83 -3.36 4.88
C THR A 370 -16.38 -4.12 6.14
N LEU A 371 -17.28 -4.32 7.10
CA LEU A 371 -17.04 -5.15 8.28
C LEU A 371 -16.78 -6.61 7.89
N LEU A 372 -17.62 -7.19 7.03
CA LEU A 372 -17.45 -8.56 6.55
C LEU A 372 -16.17 -8.77 5.75
N GLN A 373 -15.67 -7.75 5.05
CA GLN A 373 -14.41 -7.80 4.31
C GLN A 373 -13.19 -8.07 5.22
N GLY A 374 -13.28 -7.73 6.51
CA GLY A 374 -12.24 -8.03 7.49
C GLY A 374 -12.01 -9.54 7.68
N ILE A 375 -13.02 -10.38 7.42
CA ILE A 375 -12.89 -11.85 7.54
C ILE A 375 -11.94 -12.42 6.47
N PRO A 376 -12.21 -12.26 5.16
CA PRO A 376 -11.30 -12.72 4.13
C PRO A 376 -9.93 -12.05 4.22
N MET A 377 -9.85 -10.80 4.70
CA MET A 377 -8.59 -10.10 4.89
C MET A 377 -7.68 -10.81 5.91
N ALA A 378 -8.22 -11.26 7.05
CA ALA A 378 -7.47 -12.04 8.03
C ALA A 378 -7.01 -13.40 7.46
N MET A 379 -7.83 -14.03 6.62
CA MET A 379 -7.57 -15.33 6.01
C MET A 379 -6.64 -15.26 4.79
N PHE A 380 -6.35 -14.08 4.29
CA PHE A 380 -5.61 -13.86 3.05
C PHE A 380 -4.09 -13.76 3.28
N PHE A 381 -3.65 -12.79 4.10
CA PHE A 381 -2.23 -12.46 4.23
C PHE A 381 -1.41 -13.58 4.85
N VAL A 382 -1.87 -14.14 5.96
CA VAL A 382 -1.08 -15.11 6.74
C VAL A 382 -0.86 -16.41 5.97
N PRO A 383 -1.89 -17.05 5.38
CA PRO A 383 -1.70 -18.29 4.62
C PRO A 383 -0.88 -18.09 3.36
N LEU A 384 -1.12 -17.03 2.57
CA LEU A 384 -0.35 -16.80 1.34
C LEU A 384 1.12 -16.52 1.63
N THR A 385 1.41 -15.71 2.66
CA THR A 385 2.79 -15.48 3.07
C THR A 385 3.48 -16.78 3.54
N ALA A 386 2.75 -17.63 4.26
CA ALA A 386 3.29 -18.94 4.65
C ALA A 386 3.58 -19.84 3.44
N ILE A 387 2.73 -19.83 2.41
CA ILE A 387 2.97 -20.55 1.13
C ILE A 387 4.20 -19.99 0.43
N ILE A 388 4.31 -18.67 0.27
CA ILE A 388 5.41 -17.98 -0.41
C ILE A 388 6.77 -18.35 0.21
N LEU A 389 6.84 -18.37 1.54
CA LEU A 389 8.08 -18.62 2.27
C LEU A 389 8.34 -20.09 2.57
N SER A 390 7.41 -20.98 2.21
CA SER A 390 7.53 -22.41 2.45
C SER A 390 8.67 -23.03 1.64
N GLY A 391 9.51 -23.87 2.31
CA GLY A 391 10.62 -24.57 1.67
C GLY A 391 11.83 -23.69 1.33
N LEU A 392 11.83 -22.41 1.68
CA LEU A 392 12.97 -21.52 1.48
C LEU A 392 14.00 -21.65 2.64
N PRO A 393 15.31 -21.67 2.33
CA PRO A 393 16.33 -21.58 3.34
C PRO A 393 16.30 -20.20 4.03
N PRO A 394 16.69 -20.12 5.33
CA PRO A 394 16.61 -18.87 6.10
C PRO A 394 17.33 -17.68 5.46
N GLU A 395 18.44 -17.94 4.77
CA GLU A 395 19.24 -16.89 4.10
C GLU A 395 18.49 -16.24 2.92
N LYS A 396 17.54 -16.97 2.31
CA LYS A 396 16.72 -16.44 1.18
C LYS A 396 15.43 -15.76 1.62
N ILE A 397 15.03 -15.86 2.89
CA ILE A 397 13.79 -15.24 3.39
C ILE A 397 13.76 -13.72 3.17
N PRO A 398 14.82 -12.93 3.45
CA PRO A 398 14.79 -11.50 3.20
C PRO A 398 14.58 -11.14 1.72
N ALA A 399 15.25 -11.86 0.82
CA ALA A 399 15.11 -11.66 -0.63
C ALA A 399 13.70 -12.02 -1.11
N ALA A 400 13.17 -13.16 -0.66
CA ALA A 400 11.83 -13.62 -0.99
C ALA A 400 10.75 -12.67 -0.43
N ALA A 401 10.90 -12.24 0.82
CA ALA A 401 10.03 -11.24 1.41
C ALA A 401 10.10 -9.90 0.67
N GLY A 402 11.30 -9.45 0.29
CA GLY A 402 11.51 -8.24 -0.51
C GLY A 402 10.77 -8.33 -1.85
N LEU A 403 11.02 -9.40 -2.61
CA LEU A 403 10.42 -9.56 -3.93
C LEU A 403 8.89 -9.73 -3.87
N SER A 404 8.37 -10.46 -2.89
CA SER A 404 6.93 -10.58 -2.66
C SER A 404 6.29 -9.26 -2.21
N ASN A 405 6.94 -8.50 -1.33
CA ASN A 405 6.48 -7.16 -0.93
C ASN A 405 6.49 -6.18 -2.11
N PHE A 406 7.54 -6.23 -2.94
CA PHE A 406 7.59 -5.46 -4.18
C PHE A 406 6.41 -5.78 -5.09
N GLY A 407 6.15 -7.06 -5.37
CA GLY A 407 5.02 -7.49 -6.19
C GLY A 407 3.67 -6.97 -5.67
N ARG A 408 3.46 -7.01 -4.36
CA ARG A 408 2.25 -6.46 -3.74
C ARG A 408 2.14 -4.94 -3.91
N THR A 409 3.20 -4.20 -3.59
CA THR A 409 3.21 -2.73 -3.71
C THR A 409 3.00 -2.31 -5.15
N PHE A 410 3.70 -2.97 -6.07
CA PHE A 410 3.57 -2.75 -7.50
C PHE A 410 2.14 -3.00 -8.00
N CYS A 411 1.58 -4.19 -7.73
CA CYS A 411 0.20 -4.50 -8.13
C CYS A 411 -0.82 -3.64 -7.39
N GLY A 412 -0.51 -3.16 -6.18
CA GLY A 412 -1.32 -2.17 -5.47
C GLY A 412 -1.44 -0.87 -6.25
N ALA A 413 -0.32 -0.31 -6.68
CA ALA A 413 -0.29 0.92 -7.48
C ALA A 413 -1.00 0.74 -8.84
N VAL A 414 -0.68 -0.35 -9.56
CA VAL A 414 -1.34 -0.68 -10.85
C VAL A 414 -2.84 -0.88 -10.67
N GLY A 415 -3.26 -1.64 -9.65
CA GLY A 415 -4.67 -1.93 -9.39
C GLY A 415 -5.46 -0.68 -9.02
N THR A 416 -4.91 0.19 -8.17
CA THR A 416 -5.53 1.47 -7.83
C THR A 416 -5.69 2.35 -9.07
N SER A 417 -4.64 2.48 -9.88
CA SER A 417 -4.66 3.26 -11.11
C SER A 417 -5.71 2.73 -12.11
N LEU A 418 -5.70 1.42 -12.38
CA LEU A 418 -6.66 0.80 -13.32
C LEU A 418 -8.11 0.94 -12.86
N ILE A 419 -8.38 0.70 -11.57
CA ILE A 419 -9.74 0.77 -11.02
C ILE A 419 -10.25 2.21 -11.02
N SER A 420 -9.40 3.18 -10.62
CA SER A 420 -9.78 4.60 -10.63
C SER A 420 -10.05 5.11 -12.05
N ASN A 421 -9.23 4.68 -13.01
CA ASN A 421 -9.43 5.05 -14.42
C ASN A 421 -10.72 4.42 -15.00
N ALA A 422 -10.91 3.11 -14.78
CA ALA A 422 -12.14 2.42 -15.23
C ALA A 422 -13.41 3.01 -14.61
N TRP A 423 -13.33 3.47 -13.36
CA TRP A 423 -14.42 4.20 -12.72
C TRP A 423 -14.70 5.52 -13.43
N ASN A 424 -13.68 6.33 -13.65
CA ASN A 424 -13.79 7.63 -14.31
C ASN A 424 -14.39 7.50 -15.73
N ASP A 425 -13.87 6.56 -16.52
CA ASP A 425 -14.36 6.32 -17.88
C ASP A 425 -15.84 5.87 -17.89
N ARG A 426 -16.24 5.02 -16.92
CA ARG A 426 -17.63 4.59 -16.77
C ARG A 426 -18.53 5.74 -16.35
N THR A 427 -18.08 6.58 -15.43
CA THR A 427 -18.80 7.79 -15.01
C THR A 427 -19.06 8.72 -16.19
N ILE A 428 -18.03 9.02 -16.97
CA ILE A 428 -18.15 9.87 -18.18
C ILE A 428 -19.14 9.23 -19.18
N LEU A 429 -19.01 7.92 -19.44
CA LEU A 429 -19.89 7.21 -20.36
C LEU A 429 -21.36 7.24 -19.92
N HIS A 430 -21.62 7.02 -18.62
CA HIS A 430 -22.98 7.07 -18.09
C HIS A 430 -23.52 8.50 -18.11
N HIS A 431 -22.71 9.50 -17.77
CA HIS A 431 -23.08 10.90 -17.84
C HIS A 431 -23.48 11.31 -19.27
N VAL A 432 -22.65 10.96 -20.28
CA VAL A 432 -22.98 11.23 -21.69
C VAL A 432 -24.29 10.55 -22.10
N ARG A 433 -24.51 9.31 -21.71
CA ARG A 433 -25.77 8.58 -22.01
C ARG A 433 -26.99 9.22 -21.35
N LEU A 434 -26.85 9.68 -20.11
CA LEU A 434 -27.94 10.35 -19.39
C LEU A 434 -28.23 11.73 -20.02
N THR A 435 -27.21 12.50 -20.39
CA THR A 435 -27.38 13.80 -21.08
C THR A 435 -27.99 13.64 -22.47
N GLU A 436 -27.63 12.61 -23.23
CA GLU A 436 -28.29 12.29 -24.50
C GLU A 436 -29.79 12.00 -24.33
N GLN A 437 -30.16 11.29 -23.26
CA GLN A 437 -31.56 10.99 -22.93
C GLN A 437 -32.31 12.20 -22.35
N ALA A 438 -31.62 13.11 -21.70
CA ALA A 438 -32.13 14.35 -21.10
C ALA A 438 -32.30 15.50 -22.12
N SER A 439 -32.37 15.19 -23.42
CA SER A 439 -32.56 16.22 -24.45
C SER A 439 -34.01 16.68 -24.53
N PRO A 440 -34.28 17.98 -24.78
CA PRO A 440 -35.66 18.51 -24.95
C PRO A 440 -36.48 17.84 -26.04
N GLY A 441 -35.82 17.17 -26.99
CA GLY A 441 -36.47 16.40 -28.06
C GLY A 441 -36.93 14.99 -27.62
N ASN A 442 -36.56 14.53 -26.41
CA ASN A 442 -37.04 13.24 -25.90
C ASN A 442 -38.39 13.42 -25.17
N PRO A 443 -39.48 12.80 -25.68
CA PRO A 443 -40.84 12.98 -25.11
C PRO A 443 -40.95 12.47 -23.67
N ILE A 444 -40.17 11.43 -23.28
CA ILE A 444 -40.14 10.90 -21.92
C ILE A 444 -39.48 11.92 -20.98
N PHE A 445 -38.40 12.54 -21.40
CA PHE A 445 -37.73 13.59 -20.63
C PHE A 445 -38.62 14.82 -20.47
N ALA A 446 -39.26 15.29 -21.53
CA ALA A 446 -40.19 16.40 -21.48
C ALA A 446 -41.33 16.15 -20.49
N GLN A 447 -41.91 14.96 -20.49
CA GLN A 447 -42.98 14.57 -19.55
C GLN A 447 -42.47 14.52 -18.09
N GLN A 448 -41.27 14.01 -17.85
CA GLN A 448 -40.67 13.99 -16.51
C GLN A 448 -40.33 15.40 -16.02
N LEU A 449 -39.81 16.27 -16.91
CA LEU A 449 -39.54 17.66 -16.61
C LEU A 449 -40.81 18.42 -16.21
N ASP A 450 -41.92 18.23 -16.97
CA ASP A 450 -43.20 18.83 -16.64
C ASP A 450 -43.82 18.28 -15.34
N SER A 451 -43.61 17.02 -15.05
CA SER A 451 -44.04 16.39 -13.80
C SER A 451 -43.25 16.94 -12.60
N ALA A 452 -41.95 17.02 -12.71
CA ALA A 452 -41.08 17.62 -11.67
C ALA A 452 -41.39 19.12 -11.46
N ARG A 453 -41.62 19.85 -12.54
CA ARG A 453 -42.04 21.26 -12.52
C ARG A 453 -43.36 21.44 -11.76
N SER A 454 -44.32 20.60 -12.00
CA SER A 454 -45.63 20.67 -11.31
C SER A 454 -45.55 20.29 -9.84
N LEU A 455 -44.77 19.26 -9.50
CA LEU A 455 -44.58 18.76 -8.14
C LEU A 455 -43.78 19.70 -7.25
N LEU A 456 -42.72 20.29 -7.80
CA LEU A 456 -41.76 21.14 -7.06
C LEU A 456 -42.05 22.65 -7.22
N HIS A 457 -43.11 23.02 -7.96
CA HIS A 457 -43.46 24.43 -8.28
C HIS A 457 -42.30 25.24 -8.86
N LEU A 458 -41.47 24.61 -9.70
CA LEU A 458 -40.25 25.21 -10.29
C LEU A 458 -40.59 25.99 -11.57
N SER A 459 -39.83 27.07 -11.85
CA SER A 459 -39.83 27.70 -13.18
C SER A 459 -39.22 26.76 -14.22
N PRO A 460 -39.49 26.94 -15.54
CA PRO A 460 -38.89 26.10 -16.59
C PRO A 460 -37.37 26.02 -16.51
N ASP A 461 -36.71 27.17 -16.28
CA ASP A 461 -35.24 27.25 -16.19
C ASP A 461 -34.70 26.59 -14.91
N SER A 462 -35.42 26.74 -13.79
CA SER A 462 -35.07 26.09 -12.53
C SER A 462 -35.26 24.58 -12.56
N ALA A 463 -36.28 24.08 -13.28
CA ALA A 463 -36.48 22.64 -13.46
C ALA A 463 -35.38 22.02 -14.34
N LEU A 464 -34.99 22.71 -15.42
CA LEU A 464 -33.89 22.28 -16.27
C LEU A 464 -32.54 22.30 -15.51
N ALA A 465 -32.28 23.34 -14.72
CA ALA A 465 -31.12 23.42 -13.85
C ALA A 465 -31.08 22.29 -12.78
N PHE A 466 -32.24 21.95 -12.20
CA PHE A 466 -32.38 20.84 -11.25
C PHE A 466 -32.05 19.50 -11.90
N PHE A 467 -32.55 19.26 -13.12
CA PHE A 467 -32.21 18.03 -13.86
C PHE A 467 -30.73 17.97 -14.26
N ASN A 468 -30.15 19.08 -14.71
CA ASN A 468 -28.73 19.13 -15.05
C ASN A 468 -27.85 18.84 -13.82
N THR A 469 -28.18 19.44 -12.66
CA THR A 469 -27.47 19.12 -11.41
C THR A 469 -27.69 17.66 -10.94
N SER A 470 -28.85 17.08 -11.19
CA SER A 470 -29.12 15.66 -10.86
C SER A 470 -28.45 14.66 -11.84
N VAL A 471 -28.13 15.09 -13.05
CA VAL A 471 -27.34 14.30 -14.03
C VAL A 471 -25.86 14.42 -13.74
N ASP A 472 -25.42 15.55 -13.21
CA ASP A 472 -24.00 15.78 -12.80
C ASP A 472 -23.66 15.09 -11.47
N SER A 473 -24.64 14.73 -10.63
CA SER A 473 -24.49 14.01 -9.38
C SER A 473 -24.54 12.48 -9.56
#